data_1a8dc75b736fa618a1c53c6a42dceb3f
#
_entry.id   1a8dc75b736fa618a1c53c6a42dceb3f
#
_cell.length_a   1.000
_cell.length_b   1.000
_cell.length_c   1.000
_cell.angle_alpha   90.00
_cell.angle_beta   90.00
_cell.angle_gamma   90.00
#
_symmetry.space_group_name_H-M   'P 1'
#
loop_
_entity.id
_entity.type
_entity.pdbx_description
1 polymer ?
#
loop_
_entity_poly.entity_id
_entity_poly.type
_entity_poly.pdbx_seq_one_letter_code
_entity_poly.pdbx_strand_id
1 'polypeptide(L)'
;MIKGIYILLACLFLVSCSTYKNKKSIPYAENKIKNETVVTPKKNAEIKNPRPNEIVSYGEMEETEKPIDLKVNNIIGIAKSFHGTRYKFAGTTSAGMDCSGLVYTAFKEEDIVLPRSSRDMSSRGKKINFREISKGDLVFFKTNRSKSINHVGLVVDVLLGKVLFIHSTTSQGVIISSLDEKYWNESFVEARRII
;
A
#
# COMPACT_ATOMS: atom_id res chain seq x y z
N MET A 1 11.64 -33.05 -69.42
CA MET A 1 11.50 -34.20 -68.49
C MET A 1 12.43 -33.93 -67.31
N ILE A 2 11.92 -33.35 -66.18
CA ILE A 2 12.67 -33.10 -64.93
C ILE A 2 11.80 -33.60 -63.83
N LYS A 3 12.27 -34.63 -63.15
CA LYS A 3 11.60 -35.35 -62.09
C LYS A 3 11.71 -34.50 -60.80
N GLY A 4 10.59 -34.13 -60.19
CA GLY A 4 10.53 -33.46 -58.90
C GLY A 4 10.85 -34.45 -57.76
N ILE A 5 11.79 -34.06 -56.92
CA ILE A 5 12.10 -34.74 -55.65
C ILE A 5 11.29 -34.04 -54.57
N TYR A 6 10.29 -34.72 -54.00
CA TYR A 6 9.61 -34.27 -52.79
C TYR A 6 10.44 -34.65 -51.56
N ILE A 7 11.03 -33.66 -50.95
CA ILE A 7 11.67 -33.84 -49.64
C ILE A 7 10.59 -33.70 -48.56
N LEU A 8 10.28 -34.81 -47.94
CA LEU A 8 9.32 -34.92 -46.82
C LEU A 8 10.08 -34.45 -45.55
N LEU A 9 9.82 -33.20 -45.10
CA LEU A 9 10.37 -32.69 -43.86
C LEU A 9 9.47 -33.13 -42.72
N ALA A 10 9.87 -34.20 -42.02
CA ALA A 10 9.22 -34.64 -40.79
C ALA A 10 9.58 -33.67 -39.64
N CYS A 11 8.63 -32.81 -39.27
CA CYS A 11 8.76 -32.00 -38.05
C CYS A 11 8.55 -32.88 -36.83
N LEU A 12 9.64 -33.22 -36.17
CA LEU A 12 9.64 -33.80 -34.82
C LEU A 12 9.24 -32.71 -33.81
N PHE A 13 7.99 -32.72 -33.39
CA PHE A 13 7.54 -31.96 -32.21
C PHE A 13 8.09 -32.64 -30.95
N LEU A 14 9.18 -32.12 -30.43
CA LEU A 14 9.61 -32.44 -29.06
C LEU A 14 8.69 -31.70 -28.09
N VAL A 15 7.72 -32.42 -27.56
CA VAL A 15 6.92 -32.00 -26.42
C VAL A 15 7.85 -32.01 -25.20
N SER A 16 8.41 -30.85 -24.88
CA SER A 16 9.11 -30.60 -23.62
C SER A 16 8.08 -30.47 -22.51
N CYS A 17 7.83 -31.59 -21.80
CA CYS A 17 7.07 -31.60 -20.58
C CYS A 17 7.91 -30.95 -19.46
N SER A 18 7.80 -29.63 -19.29
CA SER A 18 8.36 -28.93 -18.16
C SER A 18 7.56 -29.29 -16.92
N THR A 19 8.10 -30.19 -16.09
CA THR A 19 7.57 -30.51 -14.76
C THR A 19 7.64 -29.26 -13.90
N TYR A 20 6.51 -28.58 -13.73
CA TYR A 20 6.29 -27.52 -12.75
C TYR A 20 6.47 -28.13 -11.35
N LYS A 21 7.66 -27.92 -10.75
CA LYS A 21 7.90 -28.26 -9.35
C LYS A 21 7.08 -27.33 -8.48
N ASN A 22 6.00 -27.88 -7.94
CA ASN A 22 5.17 -27.28 -6.91
C ASN A 22 6.06 -26.84 -5.75
N LYS A 23 6.30 -25.53 -5.59
CA LYS A 23 6.94 -24.98 -4.40
C LYS A 23 5.97 -25.19 -3.25
N LYS A 24 6.37 -26.03 -2.30
CA LYS A 24 5.68 -26.28 -1.04
C LYS A 24 5.33 -24.93 -0.39
N SER A 25 4.04 -24.72 -0.17
CA SER A 25 3.52 -23.70 0.72
C SER A 25 4.14 -23.86 2.09
N ILE A 26 4.78 -22.82 2.59
CA ILE A 26 5.28 -22.75 3.96
C ILE A 26 4.04 -22.77 4.86
N PRO A 27 3.92 -23.71 5.81
CA PRO A 27 2.78 -23.73 6.72
C PRO A 27 2.90 -22.49 7.63
N TYR A 28 1.84 -21.72 7.67
CA TYR A 28 1.61 -20.68 8.67
C TYR A 28 1.69 -21.33 10.04
N ALA A 29 2.70 -20.97 10.82
CA ALA A 29 2.85 -21.45 12.19
C ALA A 29 1.74 -20.81 13.03
N GLU A 30 0.75 -21.62 13.35
CA GLU A 30 -0.31 -21.32 14.30
C GLU A 30 0.36 -21.21 15.69
N ASN A 31 0.60 -19.97 16.14
CA ASN A 31 1.07 -19.70 17.49
C ASN A 31 -0.01 -20.09 18.47
N LYS A 32 0.08 -21.32 18.96
CA LYS A 32 -0.71 -21.86 20.07
C LYS A 32 -0.38 -21.02 21.30
N ILE A 33 -1.29 -20.13 21.65
CA ILE A 33 -1.28 -19.40 22.93
C ILE A 33 -1.36 -20.45 24.01
N LYS A 34 -0.27 -20.66 24.72
CA LYS A 34 -0.25 -21.45 25.96
C LYS A 34 -1.06 -20.69 26.98
N ASN A 35 -2.16 -21.31 27.41
CA ASN A 35 -2.93 -20.87 28.57
C ASN A 35 -2.01 -20.81 29.77
N GLU A 36 -1.66 -19.63 30.19
CA GLU A 36 -1.09 -19.42 31.51
C GLU A 36 -2.19 -19.54 32.56
N THR A 37 -1.88 -20.31 33.55
CA THR A 37 -2.59 -20.75 34.72
C THR A 37 -3.48 -19.67 35.34
N VAL A 38 -4.79 -19.98 35.42
CA VAL A 38 -5.76 -19.23 36.19
C VAL A 38 -5.33 -19.31 37.65
N VAL A 39 -4.80 -18.22 38.21
CA VAL A 39 -4.57 -18.06 39.64
C VAL A 39 -5.91 -17.68 40.27
N THR A 40 -6.53 -18.62 40.99
CA THR A 40 -7.72 -18.37 41.80
C THR A 40 -7.37 -17.40 42.92
N PRO A 41 -8.09 -16.26 43.09
CA PRO A 41 -7.87 -15.41 44.22
C PRO A 41 -8.46 -16.04 45.47
N LYS A 42 -7.65 -16.08 46.56
CA LYS A 42 -8.06 -16.48 47.90
C LYS A 42 -9.18 -15.57 48.37
N LYS A 43 -10.27 -16.22 48.78
CA LYS A 43 -11.41 -15.66 49.50
C LYS A 43 -10.90 -15.06 50.83
N ASN A 44 -11.01 -13.75 51.00
CA ASN A 44 -11.25 -12.99 52.26
C ASN A 44 -10.71 -11.56 52.07
N ALA A 45 -11.52 -10.70 51.44
CA ALA A 45 -11.52 -9.28 51.69
C ALA A 45 -12.98 -8.83 51.69
N GLU A 46 -13.41 -8.34 52.82
CA GLU A 46 -14.73 -7.83 53.13
C GLU A 46 -15.11 -6.71 52.17
N ILE A 47 -16.10 -6.96 51.28
CA ILE A 47 -16.61 -5.97 50.33
C ILE A 47 -17.46 -4.99 51.16
N LYS A 48 -16.91 -3.84 51.54
CA LYS A 48 -17.71 -2.67 51.96
C LYS A 48 -18.48 -2.17 50.75
N ASN A 49 -19.81 -2.28 50.81
CA ASN A 49 -20.71 -1.71 49.79
C ASN A 49 -20.41 -0.20 49.62
N PRO A 50 -20.13 0.29 48.39
CA PRO A 50 -20.00 1.71 48.15
C PRO A 50 -21.39 2.36 48.33
N ARG A 51 -21.41 3.56 48.93
CA ARG A 51 -22.61 4.37 49.08
C ARG A 51 -23.21 4.72 47.72
N PRO A 52 -24.56 4.77 47.58
CA PRO A 52 -25.20 5.00 46.29
C PRO A 52 -25.18 6.50 45.91
N ASN A 53 -24.06 7.09 45.56
CA ASN A 53 -23.96 8.43 44.94
C ASN A 53 -22.52 8.80 44.54
N GLU A 54 -21.64 7.83 44.30
CA GLU A 54 -20.36 8.15 43.69
C GLU A 54 -20.48 7.78 42.16
N ILE A 55 -20.87 8.78 41.39
CA ILE A 55 -20.78 8.71 39.92
C ILE A 55 -19.29 8.74 39.60
N VAL A 56 -18.69 7.54 39.46
CA VAL A 56 -17.36 7.43 38.85
C VAL A 56 -17.54 7.79 37.41
N SER A 57 -17.34 9.06 37.07
CA SER A 57 -17.15 9.52 35.73
C SER A 57 -15.92 8.83 35.17
N TYR A 58 -16.12 7.73 34.42
CA TYR A 58 -15.11 7.25 33.49
C TYR A 58 -15.02 8.34 32.43
N GLY A 59 -14.03 9.21 32.58
CA GLY A 59 -13.66 10.13 31.50
C GLY A 59 -13.29 9.27 30.32
N GLU A 60 -14.19 9.19 29.34
CA GLU A 60 -13.85 8.78 27.99
C GLU A 60 -12.75 9.73 27.56
N MET A 61 -11.51 9.23 27.56
CA MET A 61 -10.40 9.90 26.86
C MET A 61 -10.71 9.73 25.38
N GLU A 62 -11.62 10.57 24.88
CA GLU A 62 -11.76 10.81 23.47
C GLU A 62 -10.42 11.42 23.03
N GLU A 63 -9.53 10.59 22.52
CA GLU A 63 -8.33 11.03 21.85
C GLU A 63 -8.82 11.75 20.58
N THR A 64 -9.08 13.06 20.71
CA THR A 64 -9.51 13.88 19.56
C THR A 64 -8.36 13.90 18.58
N GLU A 65 -8.49 13.09 17.51
CA GLU A 65 -7.55 13.11 16.38
C GLU A 65 -7.35 14.56 15.95
N LYS A 66 -6.08 14.94 15.76
CA LYS A 66 -5.77 16.27 15.26
C LYS A 66 -6.42 16.46 13.89
N PRO A 67 -6.93 17.65 13.55
CA PRO A 67 -7.60 17.90 12.26
C PRO A 67 -6.77 17.48 11.03
N ILE A 68 -5.44 17.56 11.14
CA ILE A 68 -4.52 17.09 10.09
C ILE A 68 -4.55 15.57 9.95
N ASP A 69 -4.58 14.82 11.05
CA ASP A 69 -4.60 13.35 11.04
C ASP A 69 -5.90 12.83 10.42
N LEU A 70 -7.04 13.48 10.72
CA LEU A 70 -8.33 13.18 10.07
C LEU A 70 -8.24 13.39 8.55
N LYS A 71 -7.69 14.52 8.10
CA LYS A 71 -7.53 14.82 6.67
C LYS A 71 -6.62 13.81 5.96
N VAL A 72 -5.51 13.42 6.58
CA VAL A 72 -4.61 12.37 6.08
C VAL A 72 -5.34 11.03 5.96
N ASN A 73 -6.10 10.64 6.99
CA ASN A 73 -6.86 9.39 7.00
C ASN A 73 -7.94 9.37 5.92
N ASN A 74 -8.64 10.49 5.69
CA ASN A 74 -9.62 10.62 4.62
C ASN A 74 -8.96 10.46 3.23
N ILE A 75 -7.87 11.16 2.96
CA ILE A 75 -7.12 11.05 1.69
C ILE A 75 -6.70 9.59 1.44
N ILE A 76 -6.18 8.91 2.47
CA ILE A 76 -5.80 7.50 2.37
C ILE A 76 -7.03 6.62 2.13
N GLY A 77 -8.13 6.88 2.81
CA GLY A 77 -9.40 6.17 2.64
C GLY A 77 -9.93 6.28 1.20
N ILE A 78 -9.92 7.51 0.64
CA ILE A 78 -10.31 7.77 -0.74
C ILE A 78 -9.38 7.02 -1.72
N ALA A 79 -8.07 7.11 -1.54
CA ALA A 79 -7.14 6.39 -2.40
C ALA A 79 -7.35 4.86 -2.35
N LYS A 80 -7.58 4.29 -1.15
CA LYS A 80 -7.87 2.86 -0.96
C LYS A 80 -9.20 2.43 -1.59
N SER A 81 -10.21 3.30 -1.68
CA SER A 81 -11.48 2.98 -2.34
C SER A 81 -11.32 2.66 -3.84
N PHE A 82 -10.23 3.11 -4.46
CA PHE A 82 -9.87 2.78 -5.84
C PHE A 82 -9.02 1.53 -6.00
N HIS A 83 -8.72 0.78 -4.93
CA HIS A 83 -7.94 -0.45 -5.02
C HIS A 83 -8.55 -1.42 -6.06
N GLY A 84 -7.71 -2.00 -6.92
CA GLY A 84 -8.14 -2.87 -8.01
C GLY A 84 -8.62 -2.14 -9.28
N THR A 85 -8.77 -0.80 -9.27
CA THR A 85 -9.09 -0.05 -10.48
C THR A 85 -7.99 -0.24 -11.52
N ARG A 86 -8.37 -0.58 -12.76
CA ARG A 86 -7.43 -0.80 -13.87
C ARG A 86 -6.63 0.47 -14.19
N TYR A 87 -5.44 0.27 -14.73
CA TYR A 87 -4.65 1.39 -15.23
C TYR A 87 -5.30 2.01 -16.48
N LYS A 88 -5.29 3.34 -16.52
CA LYS A 88 -5.63 4.11 -17.73
C LYS A 88 -4.77 5.37 -17.75
N PHE A 89 -4.00 5.56 -18.81
CA PHE A 89 -3.22 6.78 -18.98
C PHE A 89 -4.12 8.02 -18.92
N ALA A 90 -3.71 9.04 -18.19
CA ALA A 90 -4.46 10.26 -17.89
C ALA A 90 -5.81 10.03 -17.17
N GLY A 91 -6.10 8.82 -16.68
CA GLY A 91 -7.33 8.49 -15.97
C GLY A 91 -7.35 9.00 -14.54
N THR A 92 -8.56 9.37 -14.05
CA THR A 92 -8.81 9.92 -12.71
C THR A 92 -10.08 9.37 -12.07
N THR A 93 -10.64 8.28 -12.59
CA THR A 93 -11.93 7.73 -12.14
C THR A 93 -11.85 6.21 -11.94
N SER A 94 -12.87 5.62 -11.34
CA SER A 94 -13.02 4.16 -11.19
C SER A 94 -13.05 3.39 -12.53
N ALA A 95 -13.30 4.08 -13.65
CA ALA A 95 -13.19 3.48 -14.99
C ALA A 95 -11.72 3.27 -15.43
N GLY A 96 -10.77 3.84 -14.72
CA GLY A 96 -9.33 3.69 -14.90
C GLY A 96 -8.55 4.89 -14.41
N MET A 97 -7.38 4.64 -13.81
CA MET A 97 -6.51 5.67 -13.22
C MET A 97 -5.04 5.45 -13.60
N ASP A 98 -4.28 6.53 -13.75
CA ASP A 98 -2.82 6.47 -13.67
C ASP A 98 -2.31 6.82 -12.25
N CYS A 99 -1.01 6.71 -12.02
CA CYS A 99 -0.41 6.91 -10.71
C CYS A 99 -0.69 8.31 -10.13
N SER A 100 -0.47 9.35 -10.90
CA SER A 100 -0.73 10.73 -10.48
C SER A 100 -2.22 11.10 -10.47
N GLY A 101 -3.04 10.43 -11.28
CA GLY A 101 -4.49 10.57 -11.27
C GLY A 101 -5.12 10.06 -9.97
N LEU A 102 -4.64 8.94 -9.45
CA LEU A 102 -5.04 8.42 -8.15
C LEU A 102 -4.74 9.44 -7.03
N VAL A 103 -3.49 9.91 -6.96
CA VAL A 103 -3.06 10.89 -5.94
C VAL A 103 -3.82 12.21 -6.10
N TYR A 104 -3.91 12.73 -7.33
CA TYR A 104 -4.66 13.95 -7.63
C TYR A 104 -6.10 13.87 -7.13
N THR A 105 -6.80 12.78 -7.44
CA THR A 105 -8.20 12.59 -7.03
C THR A 105 -8.32 12.51 -5.52
N ALA A 106 -7.48 11.73 -4.84
CA ALA A 106 -7.55 11.58 -3.40
C ALA A 106 -7.33 12.90 -2.63
N PHE A 107 -6.38 13.72 -3.06
CA PHE A 107 -6.11 15.02 -2.42
C PHE A 107 -7.18 16.07 -2.77
N LYS A 108 -7.73 16.02 -3.99
CA LYS A 108 -8.77 16.95 -4.44
C LYS A 108 -10.06 16.84 -3.63
N GLU A 109 -10.44 15.65 -3.18
CA GLU A 109 -11.62 15.44 -2.33
C GLU A 109 -11.48 16.10 -0.93
N GLU A 110 -10.25 16.46 -0.54
CA GLU A 110 -9.95 17.22 0.67
C GLU A 110 -9.54 18.66 0.37
N ASP A 111 -9.97 19.21 -0.78
CA ASP A 111 -9.71 20.58 -1.25
C ASP A 111 -8.22 20.92 -1.44
N ILE A 112 -7.36 19.91 -1.65
CA ILE A 112 -5.94 20.08 -1.92
C ILE A 112 -5.66 19.81 -3.40
N VAL A 113 -5.43 20.88 -4.17
CA VAL A 113 -5.18 20.79 -5.60
C VAL A 113 -3.69 20.56 -5.87
N LEU A 114 -3.34 19.37 -6.33
CA LEU A 114 -2.00 19.01 -6.79
C LEU A 114 -1.87 19.16 -8.32
N PRO A 115 -0.65 19.35 -8.85
CA PRO A 115 -0.41 19.25 -10.29
C PRO A 115 -0.81 17.86 -10.82
N ARG A 116 -1.18 17.79 -12.11
CA ARG A 116 -1.68 16.53 -12.70
C ARG A 116 -0.57 15.49 -12.94
N SER A 117 0.67 15.91 -13.18
CA SER A 117 1.77 14.99 -13.46
C SER A 117 2.59 14.66 -12.22
N SER A 118 3.13 13.43 -12.12
CA SER A 118 4.01 13.02 -11.01
C SER A 118 5.27 13.88 -10.93
N ARG A 119 5.81 14.34 -12.07
CA ARG A 119 6.97 15.23 -12.12
C ARG A 119 6.66 16.56 -11.46
N ASP A 120 5.55 17.18 -11.78
CA ASP A 120 5.19 18.49 -11.23
C ASP A 120 4.73 18.37 -9.77
N MET A 121 4.12 17.25 -9.37
CA MET A 121 3.82 16.94 -7.97
C MET A 121 5.09 16.88 -7.12
N SER A 122 6.21 16.38 -7.66
CA SER A 122 7.48 16.28 -6.94
C SER A 122 8.12 17.64 -6.61
N SER A 123 7.61 18.72 -7.16
CA SER A 123 8.00 20.11 -6.79
C SER A 123 7.13 20.69 -5.66
N ARG A 124 6.10 20.01 -5.20
CA ARG A 124 5.17 20.48 -4.17
C ARG A 124 5.52 19.95 -2.79
N GLY A 125 5.10 20.71 -1.77
CA GLY A 125 5.31 20.34 -0.38
C GLY A 125 6.77 20.38 0.07
N LYS A 126 7.00 19.88 1.28
CA LYS A 126 8.32 19.80 1.91
C LYS A 126 8.97 18.45 1.57
N LYS A 127 10.20 18.47 1.06
CA LYS A 127 11.02 17.25 0.93
C LYS A 127 11.37 16.73 2.32
N ILE A 128 11.20 15.43 2.53
CA ILE A 128 11.48 14.76 3.80
C ILE A 128 12.50 13.64 3.61
N ASN A 129 13.22 13.34 4.70
CA ASN A 129 14.17 12.24 4.71
C ASN A 129 13.45 10.89 4.75
N PHE A 130 14.09 9.84 4.27
CA PHE A 130 13.51 8.49 4.24
C PHE A 130 13.01 8.02 5.62
N ARG A 131 13.75 8.33 6.69
CA ARG A 131 13.40 7.94 8.07
C ARG A 131 12.22 8.71 8.65
N GLU A 132 11.83 9.81 8.03
CA GLU A 132 10.74 10.70 8.47
C GLU A 132 9.44 10.44 7.68
N ILE A 133 9.46 9.47 6.75
CA ILE A 133 8.29 9.10 5.95
C ILE A 133 7.18 8.61 6.88
N SER A 134 5.98 9.17 6.70
CA SER A 134 4.78 8.84 7.46
C SER A 134 3.55 8.73 6.56
N LYS A 135 2.43 8.30 7.11
CA LYS A 135 1.13 8.25 6.40
C LYS A 135 0.80 9.60 5.78
N GLY A 136 0.28 9.60 4.57
CA GLY A 136 -0.08 10.80 3.81
C GLY A 136 1.05 11.41 2.99
N ASP A 137 2.32 10.99 3.20
CA ASP A 137 3.43 11.46 2.38
C ASP A 137 3.37 10.88 0.97
N LEU A 138 3.90 11.63 0.00
CA LEU A 138 4.06 11.18 -1.37
C LEU A 138 5.47 10.62 -1.59
N VAL A 139 5.56 9.47 -2.25
CA VAL A 139 6.82 8.84 -2.64
C VAL A 139 6.96 8.87 -4.17
N PHE A 140 8.12 9.25 -4.65
CA PHE A 140 8.39 9.48 -6.07
C PHE A 140 9.49 8.58 -6.60
N PHE A 141 9.30 8.13 -7.85
CA PHE A 141 10.17 7.12 -8.46
C PHE A 141 10.58 7.49 -9.89
N LYS A 142 11.73 6.93 -10.29
CA LYS A 142 12.18 6.84 -11.68
C LYS A 142 12.10 5.39 -12.12
N THR A 143 10.99 5.01 -12.74
CA THR A 143 10.76 3.64 -13.22
C THR A 143 11.23 3.46 -14.66
N ASN A 144 11.49 2.21 -15.08
CA ASN A 144 11.83 1.86 -16.45
C ASN A 144 13.02 2.66 -17.04
N ARG A 145 14.07 2.88 -16.22
CA ARG A 145 15.27 3.65 -16.60
C ARG A 145 14.97 5.10 -17.03
N SER A 146 13.87 5.66 -16.57
CA SER A 146 13.53 7.07 -16.83
C SER A 146 14.60 8.00 -16.29
N LYS A 147 14.93 9.05 -17.04
CA LYS A 147 15.87 10.12 -16.59
C LYS A 147 15.23 11.09 -15.59
N SER A 148 13.90 11.13 -15.52
CA SER A 148 13.14 12.01 -14.63
C SER A 148 12.09 11.24 -13.84
N ILE A 149 11.58 11.82 -12.75
CA ILE A 149 10.44 11.28 -12.02
C ILE A 149 9.28 11.06 -12.98
N ASN A 150 8.72 9.83 -12.96
CA ASN A 150 7.63 9.42 -13.84
C ASN A 150 6.58 8.56 -13.10
N HIS A 151 6.75 8.36 -11.79
CA HIS A 151 5.79 7.63 -10.99
C HIS A 151 5.68 8.21 -9.59
N VAL A 152 4.49 8.05 -8.97
CA VAL A 152 4.17 8.53 -7.64
C VAL A 152 3.26 7.53 -6.93
N GLY A 153 3.42 7.43 -5.61
CA GLY A 153 2.53 6.71 -4.71
C GLY A 153 2.23 7.53 -3.46
N LEU A 154 1.13 7.20 -2.79
CA LEU A 154 0.72 7.77 -1.51
C LEU A 154 1.02 6.76 -0.39
N VAL A 155 1.76 7.16 0.63
CA VAL A 155 2.05 6.32 1.79
C VAL A 155 0.76 6.09 2.58
N VAL A 156 0.38 4.82 2.73
CA VAL A 156 -0.85 4.42 3.42
C VAL A 156 -0.59 3.83 4.80
N ASP A 157 0.64 3.37 5.06
CA ASP A 157 1.05 2.89 6.37
C ASP A 157 2.58 2.81 6.51
N VAL A 158 3.05 2.83 7.76
CA VAL A 158 4.45 2.57 8.13
C VAL A 158 4.45 1.58 9.29
N LEU A 159 4.73 0.31 9.02
CA LEU A 159 4.68 -0.78 9.99
C LEU A 159 6.06 -1.38 10.20
N LEU A 160 6.57 -1.36 11.42
CA LEU A 160 7.90 -1.92 11.77
C LEU A 160 9.01 -1.44 10.83
N GLY A 161 8.96 -0.17 10.41
CA GLY A 161 9.91 0.43 9.48
C GLY A 161 9.65 0.17 7.99
N LYS A 162 8.64 -0.66 7.65
CA LYS A 162 8.21 -0.89 6.26
C LYS A 162 7.24 0.21 5.83
N VAL A 163 7.58 0.90 4.75
CA VAL A 163 6.74 1.92 4.15
C VAL A 163 5.85 1.28 3.09
N LEU A 164 4.53 1.27 3.34
CA LEU A 164 3.52 0.79 2.39
C LEU A 164 2.90 1.98 1.66
N PHE A 165 2.77 1.88 0.34
CA PHE A 165 2.20 2.96 -0.47
C PHE A 165 1.23 2.41 -1.51
N ILE A 166 0.15 3.17 -1.77
CA ILE A 166 -0.83 2.89 -2.81
C ILE A 166 -0.48 3.66 -4.08
N HIS A 167 -0.55 2.98 -5.22
CA HIS A 167 -0.23 3.57 -6.51
C HIS A 167 -0.91 2.80 -7.65
N SER A 168 -0.95 3.35 -8.87
CA SER A 168 -1.50 2.66 -10.03
C SER A 168 -0.38 2.21 -10.98
N THR A 169 -0.28 0.91 -11.20
CA THR A 169 0.68 0.28 -12.13
C THR A 169 0.02 -0.07 -13.46
N THR A 170 0.79 -0.07 -14.55
CA THR A 170 0.29 -0.44 -15.89
C THR A 170 -0.16 -1.90 -15.98
N SER A 171 0.39 -2.79 -15.15
CA SER A 171 0.12 -4.24 -15.21
C SER A 171 -1.00 -4.70 -14.28
N GLN A 172 -1.16 -4.06 -13.10
CA GLN A 172 -2.08 -4.52 -12.06
C GLN A 172 -3.09 -3.45 -11.63
N GLY A 173 -3.01 -2.24 -12.21
CA GLY A 173 -3.85 -1.12 -11.79
C GLY A 173 -3.47 -0.61 -10.40
N VAL A 174 -4.47 -0.21 -9.60
CA VAL A 174 -4.28 0.36 -8.27
C VAL A 174 -4.03 -0.75 -7.25
N ILE A 175 -2.82 -0.75 -6.68
CA ILE A 175 -2.35 -1.73 -5.70
C ILE A 175 -1.59 -1.05 -4.57
N ILE A 176 -1.34 -1.79 -3.49
CA ILE A 176 -0.41 -1.40 -2.41
C ILE A 176 0.87 -2.20 -2.56
N SER A 177 2.01 -1.51 -2.52
CA SER A 177 3.36 -2.09 -2.54
C SER A 177 4.18 -1.61 -1.35
N SER A 178 5.34 -2.23 -1.11
CA SER A 178 6.31 -1.83 -0.09
C SER A 178 7.55 -1.22 -0.72
N LEU A 179 8.13 -0.19 -0.07
CA LEU A 179 9.46 0.32 -0.45
C LEU A 179 10.59 -0.71 -0.24
N ASP A 180 10.33 -1.79 0.51
CA ASP A 180 11.28 -2.90 0.68
C ASP A 180 11.34 -3.82 -0.55
N GLU A 181 10.35 -3.77 -1.44
CA GLU A 181 10.38 -4.51 -2.69
C GLU A 181 11.53 -3.97 -3.56
N LYS A 182 12.40 -4.87 -4.02
CA LYS A 182 13.62 -4.52 -4.75
C LYS A 182 13.39 -3.48 -5.86
N TYR A 183 12.35 -3.66 -6.68
CA TYR A 183 12.03 -2.76 -7.78
C TYR A 183 11.72 -1.34 -7.31
N TRP A 184 10.92 -1.20 -6.25
CA TRP A 184 10.52 0.09 -5.70
C TRP A 184 11.65 0.76 -4.94
N ASN A 185 12.44 -0.02 -4.19
CA ASN A 185 13.62 0.47 -3.49
C ASN A 185 14.65 1.07 -4.45
N GLU A 186 15.00 0.34 -5.52
CA GLU A 186 15.96 0.79 -6.54
C GLU A 186 15.46 1.97 -7.38
N SER A 187 14.15 2.12 -7.53
CA SER A 187 13.51 3.19 -8.31
C SER A 187 13.21 4.44 -7.50
N PHE A 188 13.26 4.38 -6.16
CA PHE A 188 12.93 5.48 -5.26
C PHE A 188 13.87 6.67 -5.45
N VAL A 189 13.30 7.89 -5.44
CA VAL A 189 14.03 9.15 -5.61
C VAL A 189 13.92 10.04 -4.38
N GLU A 190 12.69 10.30 -3.95
CA GLU A 190 12.43 11.20 -2.82
C GLU A 190 11.02 11.02 -2.28
N ALA A 191 10.80 11.56 -1.08
CA ALA A 191 9.48 11.69 -0.48
C ALA A 191 9.15 13.15 -0.19
N ARG A 192 7.84 13.48 -0.23
CA ARG A 192 7.33 14.82 0.02
C ARG A 192 6.11 14.80 0.94
N ARG A 193 6.05 15.73 1.90
CA ARG A 193 4.89 16.01 2.73
C ARG A 193 4.14 17.21 2.17
N ILE A 194 2.84 17.03 1.96
CA ILE A 194 1.95 18.07 1.40
C ILE A 194 1.23 18.80 2.52
N ILE A 195 0.83 18.08 3.59
CA ILE A 195 0.05 18.59 4.74
C ILE A 195 0.65 18.14 6.04
#